data_cbf4b55da95bd4ebb29156b69956a0be
#
_entry.id   cbf4b55da95bd4ebb29156b69956a0be
#
_cell.length_a   1.000
_cell.length_b   1.000
_cell.length_c   1.000
_cell.angle_alpha   90.00
_cell.angle_beta   90.00
_cell.angle_gamma   90.00
#
_symmetry.space_group_name_H-M   'P 1'
#
loop_
_entity.id
_entity.type
_entity.pdbx_description
1 polymer ?
#
loop_
_entity_poly.entity_id
_entity_poly.type
_entity_poly.pdbx_seq_one_letter_code
_entity_poly.pdbx_strand_id
1 'polypeptide(L)'
;MTTKIPEHLSTLIPMVVEQSSRGERAYDIYSRLLKERIVFVVGPINDAVASLVTAQLLFLESEDPKKEISLYINSPGGLVTAGLGIYDTMQYIKPEVSTLCIGQAASMGSFLLAAGSKGKRLSLPNSCLLYTSPSPRDRS
;
A
#
# COMPACT_ATOMS: atom_id res chain seq x y z
N MET A 1 23.12 -9.39 6.08
CA MET A 1 22.76 -8.62 7.28
C MET A 1 21.25 -8.65 7.48
N THR A 2 20.81 -9.24 8.56
CA THR A 2 19.39 -9.37 8.83
C THR A 2 18.88 -8.11 9.51
N THR A 3 17.90 -7.46 8.86
CA THR A 3 17.19 -6.35 9.50
C THR A 3 16.31 -6.92 10.61
N LYS A 4 16.51 -6.45 11.83
CA LYS A 4 15.72 -6.93 12.93
C LYS A 4 14.33 -6.32 12.90
N ILE A 5 13.33 -7.14 12.57
CA ILE A 5 11.92 -6.75 12.60
C ILE A 5 11.48 -6.72 14.06
N PRO A 6 10.74 -5.69 14.51
CA PRO A 6 10.18 -5.69 15.85
C PRO A 6 9.40 -6.98 16.12
N GLU A 7 9.59 -7.54 17.30
CA GLU A 7 9.07 -8.86 17.65
C GLU A 7 7.56 -9.00 17.42
N HIS A 8 6.80 -7.96 17.74
CA HIS A 8 5.34 -7.97 17.52
C HIS A 8 4.93 -7.99 16.05
N LEU A 9 5.80 -7.53 15.15
CA LEU A 9 5.53 -7.58 13.70
C LEU A 9 6.02 -8.89 13.10
N SER A 10 7.13 -9.45 13.60
CA SER A 10 7.68 -10.68 13.04
C SER A 10 6.74 -11.88 13.23
N THR A 11 5.92 -11.88 14.30
CA THR A 11 4.95 -12.94 14.55
C THR A 11 3.70 -12.79 13.68
N LEU A 12 3.47 -11.61 13.08
CA LEU A 12 2.29 -11.32 12.27
C LEU A 12 2.53 -11.45 10.78
N ILE A 13 3.78 -11.64 10.34
CA ILE A 13 4.12 -11.72 8.93
C ILE A 13 4.46 -13.16 8.58
N PRO A 14 3.53 -13.91 7.96
CA PRO A 14 3.80 -15.28 7.57
C PRO A 14 4.78 -15.34 6.39
N MET A 15 5.52 -16.44 6.35
CA MET A 15 6.43 -16.72 5.25
C MET A 15 5.76 -17.63 4.23
N VAL A 16 6.08 -17.41 2.97
CA VAL A 16 5.62 -18.24 1.85
C VAL A 16 6.85 -18.86 1.19
N VAL A 17 6.78 -20.16 0.96
CA VAL A 17 7.86 -20.89 0.29
C VAL A 17 7.42 -21.22 -1.12
N GLU A 18 8.22 -20.82 -2.11
CA GLU A 18 7.99 -21.16 -3.51
C GLU A 18 9.07 -22.10 -3.99
N GLN A 19 8.65 -23.12 -4.76
CA GLN A 19 9.56 -24.02 -5.44
C GLN A 19 9.65 -23.63 -6.92
N SER A 20 10.87 -23.61 -7.43
CA SER A 20 11.13 -23.33 -8.83
C SER A 20 12.20 -24.29 -9.33
N SER A 21 12.46 -24.28 -10.64
CA SER A 21 13.54 -25.05 -11.24
C SER A 21 14.92 -24.69 -10.67
N ARG A 22 15.05 -23.55 -10.00
CA ARG A 22 16.29 -23.09 -9.39
C ARG A 22 16.37 -23.37 -7.88
N GLY A 23 15.38 -24.08 -7.31
CA GLY A 23 15.32 -24.41 -5.89
C GLY A 23 14.20 -23.70 -5.18
N GLU A 24 14.22 -23.75 -3.85
CA GLU A 24 13.21 -23.11 -3.02
C GLU A 24 13.59 -21.67 -2.69
N ARG A 25 12.59 -20.79 -2.67
CA ARG A 25 12.73 -19.42 -2.17
C ARG A 25 11.67 -19.14 -1.14
N ALA A 26 12.07 -18.52 -0.04
CA ALA A 26 11.17 -18.06 0.99
C ALA A 26 10.96 -16.54 0.86
N TYR A 27 9.70 -16.12 0.92
CA TYR A 27 9.32 -14.71 0.92
C TYR A 27 8.42 -14.44 2.11
N ASP A 28 8.48 -13.25 2.70
CA ASP A 28 7.37 -12.83 3.54
C ASP A 28 6.15 -12.57 2.64
N ILE A 29 4.96 -12.58 3.25
CA ILE A 29 3.72 -12.48 2.45
C ILE A 29 3.65 -11.18 1.66
N TYR A 30 4.13 -10.08 2.21
CA TYR A 30 4.10 -8.79 1.49
C TYR A 30 5.06 -8.79 0.30
N SER A 31 6.25 -9.36 0.46
CA SER A 31 7.21 -9.48 -0.64
C SER A 31 6.67 -10.39 -1.75
N ARG A 32 5.96 -11.45 -1.37
CA ARG A 32 5.35 -12.34 -2.36
C ARG A 32 4.24 -11.64 -3.14
N LEU A 33 3.40 -10.86 -2.44
CA LEU A 33 2.34 -10.10 -3.09
C LEU A 33 2.90 -8.96 -3.94
N LEU A 34 4.04 -8.41 -3.58
CA LEU A 34 4.73 -7.42 -4.40
C LEU A 34 5.09 -7.97 -5.78
N LYS A 35 5.43 -9.26 -5.88
CA LYS A 35 5.67 -9.92 -7.17
C LYS A 35 4.42 -9.90 -8.05
N GLU A 36 3.25 -9.88 -7.45
CA GLU A 36 1.97 -9.75 -8.17
C GLU A 36 1.58 -8.28 -8.38
N ARG A 37 2.52 -7.37 -8.12
CA ARG A 37 2.35 -5.92 -8.27
C ARG A 37 1.30 -5.34 -7.34
N ILE A 38 1.22 -5.89 -6.13
CA ILE A 38 0.31 -5.41 -5.09
C ILE A 38 1.13 -4.71 -4.01
N VAL A 39 0.79 -3.47 -3.72
CA VAL A 39 1.43 -2.63 -2.70
C VAL A 39 0.40 -2.27 -1.65
N PHE A 40 0.78 -2.30 -0.39
CA PHE A 40 -0.11 -2.01 0.74
C PHE A 40 0.23 -0.68 1.40
N VAL A 41 -0.82 0.09 1.70
CA VAL A 41 -0.75 1.24 2.60
C VAL A 41 -1.61 0.90 3.79
N VAL A 42 -0.99 0.46 4.88
CA VAL A 42 -1.69 -0.01 6.07
C VAL A 42 -1.26 0.78 7.28
N GLY A 43 -2.25 1.21 8.08
CA GLY A 43 -2.00 1.99 9.28
C GLY A 43 -1.71 3.47 8.99
N PRO A 44 -1.23 4.22 9.99
CA PRO A 44 -0.93 5.65 9.82
C PRO A 44 0.13 5.90 8.75
N ILE A 45 -0.07 6.94 7.95
CA ILE A 45 0.88 7.35 6.93
C ILE A 45 1.91 8.28 7.55
N ASN A 46 3.14 7.84 7.59
CA ASN A 46 4.28 8.61 8.07
C ASN A 46 5.41 8.56 7.04
N ASP A 47 6.53 9.20 7.35
CA ASP A 47 7.65 9.28 6.40
C ASP A 47 8.22 7.89 6.06
N ALA A 48 8.27 6.99 7.04
CA ALA A 48 8.79 5.63 6.82
C ALA A 48 7.86 4.86 5.86
N VAL A 49 6.55 4.92 6.09
CA VAL A 49 5.56 4.28 5.21
C VAL A 49 5.64 4.88 3.80
N ALA A 50 5.70 6.20 3.70
CA ALA A 50 5.78 6.88 2.41
C ALA A 50 7.03 6.46 1.64
N SER A 51 8.18 6.37 2.31
CA SER A 51 9.42 5.94 1.67
C SER A 51 9.32 4.52 1.13
N LEU A 52 8.74 3.60 1.91
CA LEU A 52 8.58 2.20 1.49
C LEU A 52 7.63 2.08 0.31
N VAL A 53 6.49 2.76 0.35
CA VAL A 53 5.50 2.72 -0.73
C VAL A 53 6.10 3.32 -2.00
N THR A 54 6.74 4.47 -1.88
CA THR A 54 7.37 5.14 -3.02
C THR A 54 8.44 4.25 -3.67
N ALA A 55 9.29 3.63 -2.85
CA ALA A 55 10.33 2.73 -3.35
C ALA A 55 9.73 1.53 -4.08
N GLN A 56 8.66 0.95 -3.56
CA GLN A 56 7.97 -0.18 -4.19
C GLN A 56 7.34 0.21 -5.52
N LEU A 57 6.69 1.38 -5.58
CA LEU A 57 6.10 1.88 -6.82
C LEU A 57 7.17 2.07 -7.91
N LEU A 58 8.30 2.70 -7.54
CA LEU A 58 9.40 2.91 -8.48
C LEU A 58 10.03 1.59 -8.93
N PHE A 59 10.16 0.64 -8.01
CA PHE A 59 10.69 -0.68 -8.34
C PHE A 59 9.79 -1.39 -9.35
N LEU A 60 8.47 -1.37 -9.11
CA LEU A 60 7.52 -2.03 -10.01
C LEU A 60 7.49 -1.37 -11.39
N GLU A 61 7.63 -0.05 -11.43
CA GLU A 61 7.77 0.64 -12.72
C GLU A 61 9.00 0.14 -13.48
N SER A 62 10.12 -0.02 -12.79
CA SER A 62 11.35 -0.49 -13.42
C SER A 62 11.24 -1.92 -13.94
N GLU A 63 10.45 -2.77 -13.27
CA GLU A 63 10.23 -4.16 -13.70
C GLU A 63 9.38 -4.23 -14.97
N ASP A 64 8.29 -3.48 -15.03
CA ASP A 64 7.43 -3.41 -16.20
C ASP A 64 6.63 -2.11 -16.17
N PRO A 65 7.02 -1.12 -16.98
CA PRO A 65 6.33 0.17 -16.99
C PRO A 65 4.94 0.16 -17.61
N LYS A 66 4.51 -0.95 -18.19
CA LYS A 66 3.21 -1.05 -18.84
C LYS A 66 2.16 -1.78 -18.01
N LYS A 67 2.59 -2.55 -17.02
CA LYS A 67 1.68 -3.33 -16.20
C LYS A 67 1.10 -2.49 -15.06
N GLU A 68 -0.20 -2.67 -14.83
CA GLU A 68 -0.91 -2.00 -13.74
C GLU A 68 -0.37 -2.41 -12.37
N ILE A 69 -0.37 -1.46 -11.46
CA ILE A 69 -0.04 -1.67 -10.06
C ILE A 69 -1.32 -1.54 -9.24
N SER A 70 -1.51 -2.43 -8.25
CA SER A 70 -2.65 -2.37 -7.34
C SER A 70 -2.19 -1.86 -5.99
N LEU A 71 -2.79 -0.77 -5.52
CA LEU A 71 -2.52 -0.17 -4.23
C LEU A 71 -3.70 -0.45 -3.29
N TYR A 72 -3.48 -1.26 -2.27
CA TYR A 72 -4.48 -1.63 -1.28
C TYR A 72 -4.34 -0.75 -0.05
N ILE A 73 -5.42 -0.09 0.33
CA ILE A 73 -5.40 0.94 1.37
C ILE A 73 -6.28 0.54 2.54
N ASN A 74 -5.67 0.54 3.72
CA ASN A 74 -6.36 0.39 5.00
C ASN A 74 -5.70 1.35 5.98
N SER A 75 -6.10 2.62 5.95
CA SER A 75 -5.39 3.68 6.65
C SER A 75 -6.33 4.75 7.18
N PRO A 76 -6.10 5.21 8.42
CA PRO A 76 -6.80 6.37 8.97
C PRO A 76 -6.24 7.70 8.44
N GLY A 77 -5.21 7.68 7.60
CA GLY A 77 -4.50 8.86 7.16
C GLY A 77 -3.20 9.06 7.91
N GLY A 78 -2.73 10.30 7.96
CA GLY A 78 -1.47 10.62 8.65
C GLY A 78 -0.89 11.94 8.17
N LEU A 79 0.43 12.00 8.02
CA LEU A 79 1.13 13.22 7.63
C LEU A 79 0.79 13.61 6.19
N VAL A 80 0.40 14.85 5.99
CA VAL A 80 0.01 15.37 4.67
C VAL A 80 1.19 15.28 3.69
N THR A 81 2.38 15.72 4.12
CA THR A 81 3.56 15.70 3.24
C THR A 81 3.95 14.28 2.82
N ALA A 82 3.85 13.31 3.73
CA ALA A 82 4.11 11.91 3.42
C ALA A 82 3.10 11.37 2.40
N GLY A 83 1.82 11.66 2.60
CA GLY A 83 0.77 11.27 1.67
C GLY A 83 0.93 11.92 0.30
N LEU A 84 1.31 13.19 0.25
CA LEU A 84 1.56 13.88 -1.01
C LEU A 84 2.75 13.27 -1.77
N GLY A 85 3.77 12.81 -1.06
CA GLY A 85 4.89 12.10 -1.68
C GLY A 85 4.45 10.83 -2.38
N ILE A 86 3.57 10.05 -1.76
CA ILE A 86 2.98 8.86 -2.38
C ILE A 86 2.14 9.27 -3.59
N TYR A 87 1.28 10.27 -3.42
CA TYR A 87 0.43 10.77 -4.51
C TYR A 87 1.26 11.19 -5.72
N ASP A 88 2.28 12.00 -5.50
CA ASP A 88 3.12 12.49 -6.59
C ASP A 88 3.81 11.33 -7.32
N THR A 89 4.23 10.32 -6.58
CA THR A 89 4.85 9.12 -7.17
C THR A 89 3.83 8.36 -8.02
N MET A 90 2.60 8.20 -7.53
CA MET A 90 1.53 7.55 -8.30
C MET A 90 1.26 8.26 -9.62
N GLN A 91 1.34 9.60 -9.62
CA GLN A 91 1.13 10.39 -10.83
C GLN A 91 2.36 10.38 -11.75
N TYR A 92 3.55 10.28 -11.17
CA TYR A 92 4.81 10.35 -11.92
C TYR A 92 5.11 9.09 -12.71
N ILE A 93 4.84 7.91 -12.14
CA ILE A 93 5.17 6.64 -12.77
C ILE A 93 4.28 6.35 -13.98
N LYS A 94 4.77 5.57 -14.93
CA LYS A 94 4.02 5.22 -16.14
C LYS A 94 2.89 4.23 -15.90
N PRO A 95 3.05 3.19 -15.09
CA PRO A 95 1.95 2.25 -14.86
C PRO A 95 0.73 2.95 -14.27
N GLU A 96 -0.44 2.52 -14.69
CA GLU A 96 -1.67 2.91 -14.00
C GLU A 96 -1.69 2.29 -12.61
N VAL A 97 -2.19 3.03 -11.63
CA VAL A 97 -2.33 2.55 -10.27
C VAL A 97 -3.81 2.43 -9.94
N SER A 98 -4.28 1.20 -9.76
CA SER A 98 -5.61 0.96 -9.23
C SER A 98 -5.56 1.03 -7.71
N THR A 99 -6.65 1.48 -7.10
CA THR A 99 -6.73 1.58 -5.64
C THR A 99 -7.92 0.79 -5.12
N LEU A 100 -7.74 0.13 -3.99
CA LEU A 100 -8.78 -0.64 -3.32
C LEU A 100 -8.76 -0.36 -1.83
N CYS A 101 -9.90 0.10 -1.31
CA CYS A 101 -10.06 0.29 0.14
C CYS A 101 -10.45 -1.02 0.80
N ILE A 102 -9.67 -1.44 1.79
CA ILE A 102 -9.96 -2.59 2.63
C ILE A 102 -10.01 -2.10 4.07
N GLY A 103 -11.18 -2.16 4.70
CA GLY A 103 -11.35 -1.70 6.07
C GLY A 103 -11.68 -0.22 6.15
N GLN A 104 -10.71 0.66 5.97
CA GLN A 104 -10.97 2.10 6.00
C GLN A 104 -10.01 2.88 5.12
N ALA A 105 -10.48 4.02 4.65
CA ALA A 105 -9.64 5.03 4.05
C ALA A 105 -10.13 6.39 4.54
N ALA A 106 -9.41 7.00 5.46
CA ALA A 106 -9.79 8.25 6.09
C ALA A 106 -8.73 9.31 5.85
N SER A 107 -9.15 10.57 5.72
CA SER A 107 -8.26 11.72 5.56
C SER A 107 -7.29 11.49 4.39
N MET A 108 -5.98 11.49 4.64
CA MET A 108 -4.97 11.26 3.59
C MET A 108 -5.11 9.87 2.95
N GLY A 109 -5.64 8.88 3.67
CA GLY A 109 -5.97 7.56 3.10
C GLY A 109 -7.05 7.66 2.03
N SER A 110 -8.09 8.45 2.28
CA SER A 110 -9.15 8.66 1.27
C SER A 110 -8.63 9.44 0.06
N PHE A 111 -7.71 10.37 0.29
CA PHE A 111 -7.06 11.12 -0.79
C PHE A 111 -6.28 10.17 -1.72
N LEU A 112 -5.51 9.25 -1.15
CA LEU A 112 -4.77 8.27 -1.94
C LEU A 112 -5.70 7.31 -2.69
N LEU A 113 -6.81 6.92 -2.07
CA LEU A 113 -7.82 6.08 -2.74
C LEU A 113 -8.37 6.81 -3.97
N ALA A 114 -8.70 8.10 -3.80
CA ALA A 114 -9.22 8.93 -4.89
C ALA A 114 -8.18 9.20 -5.98
N ALA A 115 -6.89 9.04 -5.66
CA ALA A 115 -5.79 9.26 -6.60
C ALA A 115 -5.61 8.11 -7.58
N GLY A 116 -6.29 6.99 -7.39
CA GLY A 116 -6.25 5.87 -8.33
C GLY A 116 -6.71 6.26 -9.72
N SER A 117 -6.28 5.51 -10.72
CA SER A 117 -6.64 5.75 -12.12
C SER A 117 -8.15 5.71 -12.30
N LYS A 118 -8.65 6.56 -13.20
CA LYS A 118 -10.08 6.69 -13.45
C LYS A 118 -10.70 5.33 -13.78
N GLY A 119 -11.79 5.00 -13.11
CA GLY A 119 -12.47 3.71 -13.27
C GLY A 119 -11.83 2.55 -12.55
N LYS A 120 -10.73 2.79 -11.82
CA LYS A 120 -9.97 1.74 -11.12
C LYS A 120 -9.83 2.02 -9.63
N ARG A 121 -10.81 2.72 -9.06
CA ARG A 121 -10.88 3.04 -7.64
C ARG A 121 -12.02 2.22 -7.05
N LEU A 122 -11.68 1.30 -6.16
CA LEU A 122 -12.61 0.32 -5.64
C LEU A 122 -12.66 0.36 -4.12
N SER A 123 -13.76 -0.08 -3.56
CA SER A 123 -13.94 -0.22 -2.11
C SER A 123 -14.69 -1.51 -1.83
N LEU A 124 -14.24 -2.27 -0.84
CA LEU A 124 -14.97 -3.44 -0.40
C LEU A 124 -16.26 -3.01 0.32
N PRO A 125 -17.32 -3.83 0.31
CA PRO A 125 -18.66 -3.40 0.75
C PRO A 125 -18.75 -2.89 2.19
N ASN A 126 -17.90 -3.38 3.09
CA ASN A 126 -17.96 -3.00 4.51
C ASN A 126 -16.86 -2.00 4.88
N SER A 127 -16.24 -1.37 3.89
CA SER A 127 -15.18 -0.38 4.14
C SER A 127 -15.75 0.96 4.54
N CYS A 128 -15.04 1.67 5.42
CA CYS A 128 -15.40 3.01 5.86
C CYS A 128 -14.55 4.04 5.12
N LEU A 129 -15.21 4.98 4.43
CA LEU A 129 -14.55 6.04 3.70
C LEU A 129 -14.85 7.38 4.39
N LEU A 130 -13.79 8.09 4.79
CA LEU A 130 -13.91 9.41 5.42
C LEU A 130 -12.95 10.38 4.74
N TYR A 131 -13.49 11.45 4.20
CA TYR A 131 -12.69 12.48 3.51
C TYR A 131 -12.04 13.47 4.48
N THR A 132 -12.51 13.51 5.73
CA THR A 132 -11.94 14.32 6.79
C THR A 132 -11.42 13.43 7.91
N SER A 133 -10.59 14.00 8.79
CA SER A 133 -10.13 13.25 9.96
C SER A 133 -11.29 12.96 10.88
N PRO A 134 -11.38 11.72 11.44
CA PRO A 134 -12.45 11.40 12.38
C PRO A 134 -12.40 12.32 13.61
N SER A 135 -13.56 12.85 14.00
CA SER A 135 -13.69 13.62 15.24
C SER A 135 -14.15 12.68 16.36
N PRO A 136 -14.00 13.09 17.64
CA PRO A 136 -14.52 12.28 18.74
C PRO A 136 -16.01 11.99 18.66
N ARG A 137 -16.78 12.87 17.99
CA ARG A 137 -18.23 12.67 17.80
C ARG A 137 -18.54 11.56 16.80
N ASP A 138 -17.64 11.36 15.85
CA ASP A 138 -17.82 10.37 14.76
C ASP A 138 -17.34 8.99 15.15
N ARG A 139 -16.80 8.85 16.37
CA ARG A 139 -16.27 7.57 16.85
C ARG A 139 -17.23 6.80 17.73
N SER A 140 -18.41 7.34 17.96
CA SER A 140 -19.42 6.69 18.80
C SER A 140 -20.14 5.57 18.07
#